data_48f4fd63466b9dd5117d741bdd2870d5
#
_entry.id   48f4fd63466b9dd5117d741bdd2870d5
#
_cell.length_a   1.000
_cell.length_b   1.000
_cell.length_c   1.000
_cell.angle_alpha   90.00
_cell.angle_beta   90.00
_cell.angle_gamma   90.00
#
_symmetry.space_group_name_H-M   'P 1'
#
loop_
_entity.id
_entity.type
_entity.pdbx_description
1 polymer ?
#
loop_
_entity_poly.entity_id
_entity_poly.type
_entity_poly.pdbx_seq_one_letter_code
_entity_poly.pdbx_strand_id
1 'polypeptide(L)' 'MKLFERIHQDTEIRQIYDAIGQMEDEEAGWAYHNWFHVNNVVAMTEMILKQLAVSEEYLEAAKIAALLHDVGALQG' A
#
# COMPACT_ATOMS: atom_id res chain seq x y z
N MET A 1 10.75 15.98 -2.25
CA MET A 1 9.97 14.82 -1.79
C MET A 1 9.98 13.75 -2.85
N LYS A 2 10.31 12.52 -2.49
CA LYS A 2 10.34 11.40 -3.43
C LYS A 2 8.93 11.03 -3.88
N LEU A 3 8.82 10.38 -5.03
CA LEU A 3 7.53 10.02 -5.61
C LEU A 3 6.68 9.15 -4.68
N PHE A 4 7.31 8.16 -4.00
CA PHE A 4 6.58 7.33 -3.05
C PHE A 4 5.91 8.17 -1.96
N GLU A 5 6.64 9.13 -1.39
CA GLU A 5 6.09 9.98 -0.32
C GLU A 5 4.92 10.81 -0.81
N ARG A 6 5.00 11.31 -2.05
CA ARG A 6 3.92 12.09 -2.64
C ARG A 6 2.67 11.25 -2.84
N ILE A 7 2.82 10.04 -3.36
CA ILE A 7 1.71 9.13 -3.56
C ILE A 7 1.12 8.69 -2.22
N HIS A 8 1.98 8.38 -1.25
CA HIS A 8 1.55 7.95 0.08
C HIS A 8 0.73 9.02 0.81
N GLN A 9 1.02 10.29 0.56
CA GLN A 9 0.32 11.40 1.18
C GLN A 9 -0.94 11.81 0.41
N ASP A 10 -1.21 11.19 -0.73
CA ASP A 10 -2.40 11.51 -1.54
C ASP A 10 -3.65 11.03 -0.81
N THR A 11 -4.57 11.95 -0.55
CA THR A 11 -5.80 11.64 0.19
C THR A 11 -6.70 10.68 -0.58
N GLU A 12 -6.66 10.70 -1.92
CA GLU A 12 -7.47 9.77 -2.72
C GLU A 12 -7.01 8.32 -2.54
N ILE A 13 -5.70 8.08 -2.46
CA ILE A 13 -5.17 6.74 -2.21
C ILE A 13 -5.64 6.23 -0.86
N ARG A 14 -5.55 7.06 0.17
CA ARG A 14 -6.02 6.68 1.50
C ARG A 14 -7.52 6.41 1.51
N GLN A 15 -8.30 7.24 0.83
CA GLN A 15 -9.74 7.06 0.75
C GLN A 15 -10.12 5.75 0.06
N ILE A 16 -9.37 5.37 -0.98
CA ILE A 16 -9.58 4.08 -1.66
C ILE A 16 -9.36 2.92 -0.68
N TYR A 17 -8.28 2.95 0.10
CA TYR A 17 -8.01 1.88 1.07
C TYR A 17 -9.02 1.88 2.21
N ASP A 18 -9.46 3.04 2.67
CA ASP A 18 -10.51 3.12 3.69
C ASP A 18 -11.82 2.51 3.16
N ALA A 19 -12.16 2.78 1.90
CA ALA A 19 -13.35 2.22 1.27
C ALA A 19 -13.25 0.71 1.09
N ILE A 20 -12.08 0.20 0.69
CA ILE A 20 -11.83 -1.24 0.58
C ILE A 20 -12.02 -1.90 1.95
N GLY A 21 -11.42 -1.32 2.99
CA GLY A 21 -11.54 -1.86 4.33
C GLY A 21 -12.97 -1.89 4.82
N GLN A 22 -13.73 -0.83 4.55
CA GLN A 22 -15.14 -0.78 4.94
C GLN A 22 -15.96 -1.84 4.21
N MET A 23 -15.74 -1.99 2.91
CA MET A 23 -16.44 -3.00 2.12
C MET A 23 -16.16 -4.42 2.64
N GLU A 24 -14.91 -4.71 2.93
CA GLU A 24 -14.52 -6.03 3.43
C GLU A 24 -15.10 -6.28 4.82
N ASP A 25 -15.11 -5.27 5.68
CA ASP A 25 -15.68 -5.38 7.01
C ASP A 25 -17.18 -5.66 6.94
N GLU A 26 -17.90 -5.01 6.03
CA GLU A 26 -19.32 -5.22 5.84
C GLU A 26 -19.64 -6.62 5.30
N GLU A 27 -18.81 -7.13 4.38
CA GLU A 27 -19.05 -8.42 3.73
C GLU A 27 -18.56 -9.63 4.52
N ALA A 28 -17.41 -9.48 5.19
CA ALA A 28 -16.73 -10.61 5.83
C ALA A 28 -16.56 -10.45 7.34
N GLY A 29 -16.96 -9.31 7.90
CA GLY A 29 -16.85 -9.06 9.33
C GLY A 29 -15.50 -8.53 9.79
N TRP A 30 -14.54 -8.36 8.88
CA TRP A 30 -13.24 -7.77 9.19
C TRP A 30 -12.54 -7.34 7.90
N ALA A 31 -11.63 -6.39 8.02
CA ALA A 31 -10.93 -5.80 6.87
C ALA A 31 -9.53 -6.41 6.71
N TYR A 32 -9.27 -6.97 5.52
CA TYR A 32 -7.96 -7.52 5.16
C TYR A 32 -7.06 -6.48 4.49
N HIS A 33 -7.62 -5.65 3.61
CA HIS A 33 -6.86 -4.81 2.68
C HIS A 33 -7.10 -3.33 2.94
N ASN A 34 -7.08 -2.92 4.21
CA ASN A 34 -7.27 -1.52 4.59
C ASN A 34 -5.95 -0.74 4.53
N TRP A 35 -6.03 0.54 4.87
CA TRP A 35 -4.87 1.43 4.91
C TRP A 35 -3.77 0.91 5.84
N PHE A 36 -4.16 0.40 7.00
CA PHE A 36 -3.21 -0.16 7.96
C PHE A 36 -2.44 -1.35 7.37
N HIS A 37 -3.15 -2.27 6.74
CA HIS A 37 -2.54 -3.45 6.13
C HIS A 37 -1.56 -3.07 5.02
N VAL A 38 -1.95 -2.16 4.11
CA VAL A 38 -1.07 -1.79 3.00
C VAL A 38 0.20 -1.11 3.49
N ASN A 39 0.12 -0.31 4.56
CA ASN A 39 1.32 0.29 5.14
C ASN A 39 2.25 -0.77 5.74
N ASN A 40 1.71 -1.84 6.32
CA ASN A 40 2.51 -2.96 6.79
C ASN A 40 3.22 -3.67 5.64
N VAL A 41 2.54 -3.87 4.51
CA VAL A 41 3.14 -4.48 3.33
C VAL A 41 4.28 -3.62 2.79
N VAL A 42 4.10 -2.30 2.73
CA VAL A 42 5.14 -1.37 2.31
C VAL A 42 6.35 -1.45 3.24
N ALA A 43 6.12 -1.45 4.56
CA ALA A 43 7.20 -1.51 5.55
C ALA A 43 7.98 -2.82 5.44
N MET A 44 7.30 -3.94 5.26
CA MET A 44 7.96 -5.24 5.09
C MET A 44 8.76 -5.30 3.79
N THR A 45 8.21 -4.75 2.72
CA THR A 45 8.90 -4.66 1.42
C THR A 45 10.20 -3.88 1.57
N GLU A 46 10.15 -2.72 2.23
CA GLU A 46 11.33 -1.91 2.47
C GLU A 46 12.38 -2.66 3.29
N MET A 47 11.96 -3.30 4.37
CA MET A 47 12.86 -4.04 5.24
C MET A 47 13.60 -5.16 4.49
N ILE A 48 12.86 -5.96 3.72
CA ILE A 48 13.44 -7.08 2.97
C ILE A 48 14.41 -6.58 1.91
N LEU A 49 14.01 -5.57 1.14
CA LEU A 49 14.83 -5.08 0.05
C LEU A 49 16.08 -4.35 0.52
N LYS A 50 16.02 -3.69 1.68
CA LYS A 50 17.22 -3.09 2.28
C LYS A 50 18.23 -4.14 2.68
N GLN A 51 17.78 -5.29 3.19
CA GLN A 51 18.68 -6.40 3.50
C GLN A 51 19.33 -6.99 2.26
N LEU A 52 18.65 -6.93 1.12
CA LEU A 52 19.19 -7.39 -0.16
C LEU A 52 20.10 -6.36 -0.85
N ALA A 53 20.22 -5.17 -0.25
CA ALA A 53 21.07 -4.09 -0.76
C ALA A 53 20.73 -3.67 -2.20
N VAL A 54 19.45 -3.62 -2.53
CA VAL A 54 19.00 -3.16 -3.85
C VAL A 54 19.23 -1.64 -3.98
N SER A 55 19.20 -1.14 -5.23
CA SER A 55 19.38 0.29 -5.49
C SER A 55 18.23 1.10 -4.89
N GLU A 56 18.48 2.40 -4.63
CA GLU A 56 17.44 3.32 -4.17
C GLU A 56 16.28 3.40 -5.16
N GLU A 57 16.59 3.37 -6.46
CA GLU A 57 15.56 3.43 -7.50
C GLU A 57 14.67 2.18 -7.49
N TYR A 58 15.28 1.03 -7.32
CA TYR A 58 14.53 -0.22 -7.22
C TYR A 58 13.65 -0.21 -5.97
N LEU A 59 14.21 0.21 -4.84
CA LEU A 59 13.47 0.28 -3.58
C LEU A 59 12.26 1.20 -3.70
N GLU A 60 12.45 2.38 -4.30
CA GLU A 60 11.37 3.34 -4.52
C GLU A 60 10.24 2.74 -5.36
N ALA A 61 10.61 2.11 -6.49
CA ALA A 61 9.63 1.48 -7.38
C ALA A 61 8.87 0.35 -6.68
N ALA A 62 9.57 -0.46 -5.91
CA ALA A 62 8.95 -1.58 -5.19
C ALA A 62 7.97 -1.09 -4.11
N LYS A 63 8.30 -0.01 -3.40
CA LYS A 63 7.42 0.57 -2.40
C LYS A 63 6.15 1.14 -3.04
N ILE A 64 6.28 1.81 -4.18
CA ILE A 64 5.13 2.31 -4.92
C ILE A 64 4.25 1.15 -5.38
N ALA A 65 4.85 0.11 -5.94
CA ALA A 65 4.09 -1.06 -6.36
C ALA A 65 3.34 -1.71 -5.19
N ALA A 66 4.00 -1.84 -4.03
CA ALA A 66 3.37 -2.38 -2.83
C ALA A 66 2.19 -1.52 -2.37
N LEU A 67 2.37 -0.19 -2.41
CA LEU A 67 1.31 0.73 -1.99
C LEU A 67 0.09 0.66 -2.89
N LEU A 68 0.29 0.45 -4.18
CA LEU A 68 -0.80 0.53 -5.17
C LEU A 68 -1.40 -0.82 -5.55
N HIS A 69 -0.82 -1.94 -5.10
CA HIS A 69 -1.20 -3.26 -5.64
C HIS A 69 -2.65 -3.65 -5.38
N ASP A 70 -3.28 -3.14 -4.32
CA ASP A 70 -4.67 -3.46 -3.99
C ASP A 70 -5.66 -2.35 -4.36
N VAL A 71 -5.20 -1.28 -5.02
CA VAL A 71 -6.08 -0.14 -5.34
C VAL A 71 -7.26 -0.58 -6.21
N GLY A 72 -7.08 -1.60 -7.06
CA GLY A 72 -8.13 -2.11 -7.92
C GLY A 72 -9.16 -3.01 -7.23
N ALA A 73 -9.02 -3.28 -5.95
CA ALA A 73 -9.88 -4.24 -5.25
C ALA A 73 -11.36 -3.84 -5.24
N LEU A 74 -11.65 -2.53 -5.28
CA LEU A 74 -13.04 -2.06 -5.35
C LEU A 74 -13.74 -2.40 -6.67
N GLN A 75 -12.97 -2.66 -7.71
CA GLN A 75 -13.51 -2.88 -9.06
C GLN A 75 -13.62 -4.36 -9.40
N GLY A 76 -13.12 -5.18 -8.58
CA GLY A 76 -13.02 -6.55 -8.94
C GLY A 76 -13.14 -7.57 -8.00
#